data_d1f6b6b540778202ef50de97a4bb1562
#
_entry.id   d1f6b6b540778202ef50de97a4bb1562
#
_cell.length_a   1.000
_cell.length_b   1.000
_cell.length_c   1.000
_cell.angle_alpha   90.00
_cell.angle_beta   90.00
_cell.angle_gamma   90.00
#
_symmetry.space_group_name_H-M   'P 1'
#
loop_
_entity.id
_entity.type
_entity.pdbx_description
1 polymer ?
#
loop_
_entity_poly.entity_id
_entity_poly.type
_entity_poly.pdbx_seq_one_letter_code
_entity_poly.pdbx_strand_id
1 'polypeptide(L)'
;MTHRRRTLLLALGATAALAAGCAGFTPTPRTRFDLEAHRGGRGLAPENTLAAFSNAIDLGVTTLELDIGLSADGVVVVSHDTALNPDHTRDAAGQWLAPANGRSGPTIRSLTLAQLQSYDVGRLNPSSSYGRQFALQLPRDGERIPTLEAVFDLVRARGPAAATVRFNIETKIDPTKPDETAAPEPMVRALLAVIDKAQMADRVTVQSFDWRTLALVGQLAPTMSRAYLSTPRTLKDKRWTAGLDAASFGSTPRLVKAAAGTSGGPLVWSPAFADLDAAQVKEAQGLGMKVLPWTVNQRADMIRLMDLGVDGIITDYPDVLRDLVRERGLPLPPSGRSAS
;
A
#
# COMPACT_ATOMS: atom_id res chain seq x y z
N MET A 1 -33.31 -70.79 64.28
CA MET A 1 -32.18 -70.20 64.93
C MET A 1 -31.28 -69.61 63.84
N THR A 2 -31.44 -68.34 63.48
CA THR A 2 -30.69 -67.68 62.37
C THR A 2 -30.25 -66.36 62.79
N HIS A 3 -28.90 -66.15 62.97
CA HIS A 3 -28.23 -64.91 63.27
C HIS A 3 -28.15 -64.02 62.02
N ARG A 4 -28.78 -62.86 62.06
CA ARG A 4 -28.57 -61.81 61.09
C ARG A 4 -27.35 -60.92 61.50
N ARG A 5 -26.30 -60.97 60.72
CA ARG A 5 -25.18 -60.01 60.79
C ARG A 5 -25.58 -58.72 60.04
N ARG A 6 -25.50 -57.59 60.74
CA ARG A 6 -25.65 -56.27 60.17
C ARG A 6 -24.26 -55.76 59.70
N THR A 7 -24.15 -55.54 58.43
CA THR A 7 -22.99 -54.98 57.82
C THR A 7 -23.11 -53.46 57.84
N LEU A 8 -22.14 -52.77 58.46
CA LEU A 8 -22.04 -51.31 58.51
C LEU A 8 -21.32 -50.82 57.25
N LEU A 9 -21.98 -50.05 56.41
CA LEU A 9 -21.38 -49.37 55.25
C LEU A 9 -20.84 -47.99 55.71
N LEU A 10 -19.50 -47.82 55.67
CA LEU A 10 -18.84 -46.53 55.80
C LEU A 10 -18.87 -45.85 54.42
N ALA A 11 -19.51 -44.69 54.33
CA ALA A 11 -19.45 -43.82 53.16
C ALA A 11 -18.21 -42.93 53.27
N LEU A 12 -17.22 -43.13 52.38
CA LEU A 12 -16.13 -42.19 52.17
C LEU A 12 -16.62 -41.08 51.28
N GLY A 13 -16.72 -39.88 51.79
CA GLY A 13 -16.94 -38.64 51.03
C GLY A 13 -15.67 -38.23 50.30
N ALA A 14 -15.68 -38.29 48.98
CA ALA A 14 -14.62 -37.73 48.15
C ALA A 14 -14.89 -36.23 47.88
N THR A 15 -14.11 -35.36 48.51
CA THR A 15 -14.10 -33.93 48.19
C THR A 15 -13.30 -33.71 46.90
N ALA A 16 -14.02 -33.44 45.80
CA ALA A 16 -13.42 -33.00 44.55
C ALA A 16 -13.00 -31.52 44.66
N ALA A 17 -11.72 -31.27 44.74
CA ALA A 17 -11.16 -29.94 44.65
C ALA A 17 -11.25 -29.49 43.16
N LEU A 18 -12.10 -28.50 42.86
CA LEU A 18 -12.08 -27.80 41.57
C LEU A 18 -10.79 -26.96 41.50
N ALA A 19 -9.80 -27.43 40.77
CA ALA A 19 -8.70 -26.60 40.30
C ALA A 19 -9.21 -25.73 39.19
N ALA A 20 -9.55 -24.45 39.49
CA ALA A 20 -9.77 -23.41 38.51
C ALA A 20 -8.44 -23.15 37.77
N GLY A 21 -8.29 -23.80 36.60
CA GLY A 21 -7.19 -23.53 35.68
C GLY A 21 -7.32 -22.10 35.17
N CYS A 22 -6.43 -21.21 35.60
CA CYS A 22 -6.16 -19.97 34.90
C CYS A 22 -5.69 -20.32 33.49
N ALA A 23 -6.61 -20.34 32.52
CA ALA A 23 -6.26 -20.35 31.11
C ALA A 23 -5.42 -19.09 30.86
N GLY A 24 -4.11 -19.28 30.80
CA GLY A 24 -3.18 -18.22 30.43
C GLY A 24 -3.60 -17.67 29.07
N PHE A 25 -3.98 -16.42 29.05
CA PHE A 25 -4.18 -15.67 27.82
C PHE A 25 -2.82 -15.63 27.12
N THR A 26 -2.57 -16.55 26.19
CA THR A 26 -1.45 -16.43 25.26
C THR A 26 -1.79 -15.26 24.35
N PRO A 27 -1.03 -14.12 24.42
CA PRO A 27 -1.29 -13.02 23.52
C PRO A 27 -1.15 -13.56 22.10
N THR A 28 -2.19 -13.37 21.28
CA THR A 28 -2.12 -13.61 19.84
C THR A 28 -0.87 -12.88 19.33
N PRO A 29 0.00 -13.53 18.52
CA PRO A 29 1.18 -12.84 17.99
C PRO A 29 0.72 -11.55 17.35
N ARG A 30 1.24 -10.39 17.82
CA ARG A 30 0.92 -9.10 17.21
C ARG A 30 1.30 -9.19 15.75
N THR A 31 0.33 -9.09 14.88
CA THR A 31 0.56 -9.00 13.44
C THR A 31 1.47 -7.80 13.17
N ARG A 32 2.44 -7.95 12.28
CA ARG A 32 3.35 -6.87 11.91
C ARG A 32 2.53 -5.71 11.36
N PHE A 33 2.73 -4.50 11.92
CA PHE A 33 2.13 -3.27 11.40
C PHE A 33 2.69 -2.99 10.00
N ASP A 34 1.84 -2.67 9.03
CA ASP A 34 2.27 -2.40 7.66
C ASP A 34 2.76 -0.96 7.54
N LEU A 35 4.07 -0.82 7.47
CA LEU A 35 4.78 0.44 7.32
C LEU A 35 5.06 0.63 5.84
N GLU A 36 4.25 1.46 5.16
CA GLU A 36 4.35 1.66 3.72
C GLU A 36 5.03 2.99 3.37
N ALA A 37 6.09 2.91 2.56
CA ALA A 37 6.79 4.09 2.05
C ALA A 37 6.09 4.58 0.78
N HIS A 38 5.28 5.65 0.89
CA HIS A 38 4.55 6.27 -0.21
C HIS A 38 5.51 6.76 -1.30
N ARG A 39 5.41 6.18 -2.48
CA ARG A 39 6.31 6.41 -3.63
C ARG A 39 7.80 6.24 -3.28
N GLY A 40 8.10 5.28 -2.37
CA GLY A 40 9.44 5.07 -1.84
C GLY A 40 9.84 6.01 -0.69
N GLY A 41 8.92 6.79 -0.14
CA GLY A 41 9.19 7.79 0.93
C GLY A 41 9.59 9.15 0.37
N ARG A 42 8.71 9.76 -0.43
CA ARG A 42 8.97 10.99 -1.17
C ARG A 42 9.31 12.22 -0.31
N GLY A 43 9.06 12.16 0.99
CA GLY A 43 9.52 13.21 1.90
C GLY A 43 11.04 13.22 2.09
N LEU A 44 11.72 12.10 1.77
CA LEU A 44 13.15 11.86 2.02
C LEU A 44 13.99 11.77 0.74
N ALA A 45 13.42 11.21 -0.34
CA ALA A 45 14.10 10.96 -1.62
C ALA A 45 13.14 11.18 -2.79
N PRO A 46 13.64 11.41 -4.03
CA PRO A 46 12.79 11.67 -5.19
C PRO A 46 11.80 10.52 -5.44
N GLU A 47 10.51 10.86 -5.52
CA GLU A 47 9.42 9.90 -5.60
C GLU A 47 9.53 8.94 -6.79
N ASN A 48 9.11 7.69 -6.58
CA ASN A 48 9.02 6.69 -7.63
C ASN A 48 10.35 6.43 -8.37
N THR A 49 11.49 6.64 -7.70
CA THR A 49 12.84 6.38 -8.22
C THR A 49 13.49 5.17 -7.55
N LEU A 50 14.48 4.57 -8.22
CA LEU A 50 15.26 3.48 -7.61
C LEU A 50 15.99 3.95 -6.35
N ALA A 51 16.44 5.21 -6.31
CA ALA A 51 17.06 5.80 -5.12
C ALA A 51 16.08 5.88 -3.93
N ALA A 52 14.82 6.26 -4.15
CA ALA A 52 13.81 6.29 -3.10
C ALA A 52 13.52 4.90 -2.55
N PHE A 53 13.31 3.91 -3.42
CA PHE A 53 13.06 2.53 -3.02
C PHE A 53 14.27 1.92 -2.27
N SER A 54 15.48 2.19 -2.75
CA SER A 54 16.70 1.79 -2.05
C SER A 54 16.78 2.38 -0.64
N ASN A 55 16.51 3.70 -0.48
CA ASN A 55 16.48 4.35 0.82
C ASN A 55 15.39 3.77 1.75
N ALA A 56 14.20 3.47 1.22
CA ALA A 56 13.12 2.87 1.99
C ALA A 56 13.48 1.45 2.49
N ILE A 57 14.15 0.64 1.66
CA ILE A 57 14.68 -0.67 2.07
C ILE A 57 15.73 -0.51 3.16
N ASP A 58 16.65 0.45 3.03
CA ASP A 58 17.69 0.72 4.02
C ASP A 58 17.10 1.20 5.36
N LEU A 59 16.02 1.97 5.32
CA LEU A 59 15.25 2.33 6.51
C LEU A 59 14.56 1.12 7.15
N GLY A 60 14.24 0.10 6.38
CA GLY A 60 13.50 -1.07 6.83
C GLY A 60 12.01 -0.80 6.89
N VAL A 61 11.38 -0.64 5.74
CA VAL A 61 9.93 -0.58 5.59
C VAL A 61 9.36 -1.99 5.39
N THR A 62 8.07 -2.17 5.63
CA THR A 62 7.36 -3.41 5.32
C THR A 62 7.04 -3.49 3.83
N THR A 63 6.62 -2.37 3.26
CA THR A 63 6.05 -2.30 1.92
C THR A 63 6.57 -1.06 1.19
N LEU A 64 6.99 -1.25 -0.04
CA LEU A 64 7.20 -0.17 -0.99
C LEU A 64 5.87 0.12 -1.68
N GLU A 65 5.35 1.31 -1.47
CA GLU A 65 4.21 1.78 -2.24
C GLU A 65 4.72 2.54 -3.46
N LEU A 66 4.09 2.34 -4.60
CA LEU A 66 4.48 2.89 -5.88
C LEU A 66 3.32 2.95 -6.88
N ASP A 67 3.47 3.81 -7.87
CA ASP A 67 2.46 4.07 -8.90
C ASP A 67 2.96 3.62 -10.27
N ILE A 68 2.08 3.07 -11.11
CA ILE A 68 2.46 2.64 -12.46
C ILE A 68 1.61 3.27 -13.56
N GLY A 69 2.30 3.54 -14.68
CA GLY A 69 1.72 3.87 -15.97
C GLY A 69 2.17 2.87 -17.05
N LEU A 70 1.56 2.95 -18.22
CA LEU A 70 1.95 2.17 -19.39
C LEU A 70 2.50 3.11 -20.46
N SER A 71 3.74 2.86 -20.92
CA SER A 71 4.38 3.63 -22.01
C SER A 71 3.74 3.33 -23.37
N ALA A 72 4.08 4.13 -24.40
CA ALA A 72 3.58 3.94 -25.76
C ALA A 72 3.96 2.57 -26.37
N ASP A 73 5.11 2.01 -25.97
CA ASP A 73 5.61 0.71 -26.38
C ASP A 73 5.22 -0.41 -25.41
N GLY A 74 4.26 -0.17 -24.53
CA GLY A 74 3.63 -1.19 -23.68
C GLY A 74 4.47 -1.61 -22.45
N VAL A 75 5.47 -0.84 -22.05
CA VAL A 75 6.28 -1.13 -20.86
C VAL A 75 5.62 -0.54 -19.61
N VAL A 76 5.55 -1.32 -18.53
CA VAL A 76 5.09 -0.85 -17.22
C VAL A 76 6.17 -0.01 -16.58
N VAL A 77 5.93 1.29 -16.45
CA VAL A 77 6.84 2.28 -15.87
C VAL A 77 6.30 2.81 -14.55
N VAL A 78 7.20 3.26 -13.67
CA VAL A 78 6.83 3.77 -12.35
C VAL A 78 6.71 5.29 -12.39
N SER A 79 5.48 5.79 -12.29
CA SER A 79 5.16 7.22 -12.31
C SER A 79 3.79 7.47 -11.69
N HIS A 80 3.69 8.48 -10.83
CA HIS A 80 2.41 8.86 -10.24
C HIS A 80 1.51 9.63 -11.21
N ASP A 81 2.06 10.65 -11.84
CA ASP A 81 1.28 11.50 -12.72
C ASP A 81 1.08 10.83 -14.09
N THR A 82 -0.06 11.05 -14.69
CA THR A 82 -0.40 10.52 -16.03
C THR A 82 0.40 11.19 -17.15
N ALA A 83 1.09 12.28 -16.82
CA ALA A 83 1.97 13.05 -17.70
C ALA A 83 3.22 13.49 -16.96
N LEU A 84 4.29 13.81 -17.68
CA LEU A 84 5.52 14.36 -17.10
C LEU A 84 5.22 15.65 -16.35
N ASN A 85 5.61 15.70 -15.07
CA ASN A 85 5.29 16.80 -14.17
C ASN A 85 6.44 17.81 -14.11
N PRO A 86 6.23 19.10 -14.47
CA PRO A 86 7.23 20.14 -14.40
C PRO A 86 7.84 20.37 -13.01
N ASP A 87 7.12 19.97 -11.95
CA ASP A 87 7.59 20.16 -10.57
C ASP A 87 8.76 19.25 -10.18
N HIS A 88 8.98 18.17 -10.94
CA HIS A 88 10.07 17.21 -10.65
C HIS A 88 10.68 16.57 -11.90
N THR A 89 10.47 17.17 -13.09
CA THR A 89 11.03 16.61 -14.33
C THR A 89 11.91 17.63 -15.05
N ARG A 90 13.12 17.23 -15.39
CA ARG A 90 14.07 18.00 -16.20
C ARG A 90 14.35 17.25 -17.51
N ASP A 91 14.62 18.01 -18.57
CA ASP A 91 15.06 17.47 -19.85
C ASP A 91 16.54 17.03 -19.81
N ALA A 92 17.04 16.53 -20.94
CA ALA A 92 18.44 16.11 -21.07
C ALA A 92 19.46 17.23 -20.91
N ALA A 93 19.04 18.50 -21.09
CA ALA A 93 19.87 19.69 -20.84
C ALA A 93 19.80 20.17 -19.38
N GLY A 94 19.04 19.47 -18.52
CA GLY A 94 18.86 19.81 -17.11
C GLY A 94 17.86 20.95 -16.88
N GLN A 95 17.10 21.36 -17.91
CA GLN A 95 16.09 22.40 -17.79
C GLN A 95 14.77 21.82 -17.30
N TRP A 96 14.11 22.54 -16.38
CA TRP A 96 12.77 22.16 -15.93
C TRP A 96 11.80 22.16 -17.10
N LEU A 97 10.93 21.14 -17.18
CA LEU A 97 9.87 21.13 -18.19
C LEU A 97 8.99 22.36 -17.99
N ALA A 98 8.75 23.09 -19.08
CA ALA A 98 7.78 24.16 -19.08
C ALA A 98 6.36 23.59 -19.11
N PRO A 99 5.42 24.12 -18.29
CA PRO A 99 4.02 23.76 -18.41
C PRO A 99 3.53 24.14 -19.82
N ALA A 100 3.12 23.15 -20.62
CA ALA A 100 2.54 23.42 -21.92
C ALA A 100 1.09 23.91 -21.75
N ASN A 101 0.82 25.18 -22.02
CA ASN A 101 -0.53 25.80 -21.91
C ASN A 101 -1.18 25.63 -20.53
N GLY A 102 -0.41 25.72 -19.44
CA GLY A 102 -0.90 25.52 -18.07
C GLY A 102 -1.17 24.05 -17.72
N ARG A 103 -0.69 23.10 -18.50
CA ARG A 103 -0.82 21.66 -18.30
C ARG A 103 0.56 21.04 -18.01
N SER A 104 0.53 19.83 -17.47
CA SER A 104 1.69 18.93 -17.38
C SER A 104 2.30 18.69 -18.78
N GLY A 105 3.49 18.12 -18.82
CA GLY A 105 4.15 17.71 -20.07
C GLY A 105 3.39 16.64 -20.85
N PRO A 106 4.04 15.97 -21.81
CA PRO A 106 3.43 14.86 -22.56
C PRO A 106 3.02 13.72 -21.61
N THR A 107 1.95 13.01 -21.99
CA THR A 107 1.45 11.89 -21.19
C THR A 107 2.41 10.71 -21.22
N ILE A 108 2.49 9.95 -20.12
CA ILE A 108 3.32 8.75 -20.01
C ILE A 108 3.00 7.78 -21.16
N ARG A 109 1.71 7.56 -21.45
CA ARG A 109 1.26 6.67 -22.54
C ARG A 109 1.62 7.13 -23.96
N SER A 110 2.01 8.40 -24.14
CA SER A 110 2.39 8.93 -25.45
C SER A 110 3.87 8.79 -25.76
N LEU A 111 4.68 8.42 -24.79
CA LEU A 111 6.13 8.31 -24.91
C LEU A 111 6.58 6.84 -24.80
N THR A 112 7.58 6.46 -25.60
CA THR A 112 8.27 5.18 -25.44
C THR A 112 9.11 5.17 -24.17
N LEU A 113 9.51 3.98 -23.68
CA LEU A 113 10.42 3.85 -22.55
C LEU A 113 11.71 4.66 -22.77
N ALA A 114 12.31 4.56 -23.94
CA ALA A 114 13.55 5.28 -24.26
C ALA A 114 13.36 6.82 -24.15
N GLN A 115 12.21 7.33 -24.60
CA GLN A 115 11.87 8.75 -24.46
C GLN A 115 11.65 9.13 -22.98
N LEU A 116 10.90 8.32 -22.21
CA LEU A 116 10.67 8.54 -20.79
C LEU A 116 12.00 8.56 -20.00
N GLN A 117 12.91 7.66 -20.31
CA GLN A 117 14.21 7.57 -19.65
C GLN A 117 15.23 8.63 -20.10
N SER A 118 14.89 9.49 -21.07
CA SER A 118 15.72 10.67 -21.38
C SER A 118 15.57 11.80 -20.36
N TYR A 119 14.46 11.82 -19.59
CA TYR A 119 14.19 12.81 -18.56
C TYR A 119 14.84 12.46 -17.23
N ASP A 120 15.24 13.49 -16.48
CA ASP A 120 15.75 13.38 -15.11
C ASP A 120 14.64 13.74 -14.13
N VAL A 121 14.31 12.79 -13.22
CA VAL A 121 13.27 12.91 -12.19
C VAL A 121 13.86 12.90 -10.77
N GLY A 122 15.16 13.08 -10.66
CA GLY A 122 15.92 12.93 -9.41
C GLY A 122 15.91 14.17 -8.51
N ARG A 123 15.10 15.19 -8.79
CA ARG A 123 15.07 16.43 -8.01
C ARG A 123 13.73 17.13 -8.12
N LEU A 124 13.28 17.73 -7.03
CA LEU A 124 12.14 18.65 -7.02
C LEU A 124 12.55 20.04 -7.49
N ASN A 125 11.66 20.71 -8.22
CA ASN A 125 11.83 22.11 -8.59
C ASN A 125 11.61 23.00 -7.35
N PRO A 126 12.65 23.66 -6.81
CA PRO A 126 12.53 24.44 -5.59
C PRO A 126 11.63 25.67 -5.73
N SER A 127 11.38 26.11 -6.97
CA SER A 127 10.50 27.24 -7.26
C SER A 127 9.03 26.85 -7.29
N SER A 128 8.70 25.56 -7.38
CA SER A 128 7.32 25.08 -7.35
C SER A 128 6.76 25.00 -5.93
N SER A 129 5.43 25.03 -5.80
CA SER A 129 4.76 24.80 -4.51
C SER A 129 5.02 23.38 -4.00
N TYR A 130 5.07 22.42 -4.92
CA TYR A 130 5.36 21.02 -4.60
C TYR A 130 6.80 20.85 -4.09
N GLY A 131 7.78 21.45 -4.75
CA GLY A 131 9.18 21.42 -4.28
C GLY A 131 9.37 22.04 -2.90
N ARG A 132 8.64 23.11 -2.59
CA ARG A 132 8.68 23.73 -1.26
C ARG A 132 8.02 22.86 -0.18
N GLN A 133 7.03 22.06 -0.53
CA GLN A 133 6.38 21.12 0.40
C GLN A 133 7.36 20.07 0.95
N PHE A 134 8.33 19.66 0.12
CA PHE A 134 9.32 18.63 0.48
C PHE A 134 10.75 19.20 0.50
N ALA A 135 10.93 20.36 1.09
CA ALA A 135 12.21 21.08 1.11
C ALA A 135 13.37 20.28 1.74
N LEU A 136 13.10 19.27 2.53
CA LEU A 136 14.10 18.38 3.16
C LEU A 136 14.42 17.14 2.33
N GLN A 137 13.74 16.94 1.20
CA GLN A 137 14.04 15.82 0.30
C GLN A 137 15.47 15.93 -0.24
N LEU A 138 16.24 14.84 -0.12
CA LEU A 138 17.60 14.78 -0.66
C LEU A 138 17.57 14.45 -2.16
N PRO A 139 18.04 15.36 -3.03
CA PRO A 139 18.05 15.14 -4.46
C PRO A 139 19.02 14.02 -4.87
N ARG A 140 18.71 13.37 -5.99
CA ARG A 140 19.49 12.32 -6.63
C ARG A 140 19.51 12.57 -8.14
N ASP A 141 20.25 13.58 -8.57
CA ASP A 141 20.35 13.94 -9.99
C ASP A 141 20.77 12.75 -10.84
N GLY A 142 20.14 12.59 -11.99
CA GLY A 142 20.38 11.48 -12.89
C GLY A 142 19.42 10.31 -12.74
N GLU A 143 18.52 10.32 -11.73
CA GLU A 143 17.46 9.32 -11.64
C GLU A 143 16.52 9.42 -12.84
N ARG A 144 16.12 8.25 -13.34
CA ARG A 144 15.23 8.09 -14.50
C ARG A 144 13.93 7.45 -14.07
N ILE A 145 12.88 7.63 -14.85
CA ILE A 145 11.64 6.88 -14.66
C ILE A 145 11.96 5.38 -14.78
N PRO A 146 11.85 4.60 -13.70
CA PRO A 146 12.21 3.18 -13.75
C PRO A 146 11.07 2.34 -14.34
N THR A 147 11.39 1.15 -14.83
CA THR A 147 10.39 0.12 -15.08
C THR A 147 10.02 -0.57 -13.77
N LEU A 148 8.83 -1.17 -13.70
CA LEU A 148 8.45 -2.03 -12.57
C LEU A 148 9.41 -3.23 -12.41
N GLU A 149 9.90 -3.78 -13.52
CA GLU A 149 10.90 -4.86 -13.51
C GLU A 149 12.18 -4.41 -12.80
N ALA A 150 12.66 -3.19 -13.07
CA ALA A 150 13.86 -2.64 -12.41
C ALA A 150 13.67 -2.47 -10.89
N VAL A 151 12.47 -2.16 -10.44
CA VAL A 151 12.16 -2.10 -8.99
C VAL A 151 12.23 -3.50 -8.36
N PHE A 152 11.68 -4.52 -9.01
CA PHE A 152 11.78 -5.89 -8.53
C PHE A 152 13.23 -6.39 -8.51
N ASP A 153 14.03 -6.03 -9.52
CA ASP A 153 15.46 -6.40 -9.60
C ASP A 153 16.27 -5.70 -8.50
N LEU A 154 15.98 -4.42 -8.19
CA LEU A 154 16.57 -3.72 -7.06
C LEU A 154 16.33 -4.50 -5.76
N VAL A 155 15.08 -4.90 -5.49
CA VAL A 155 14.73 -5.63 -4.27
C VAL A 155 15.42 -7.00 -4.20
N ARG A 156 15.51 -7.72 -5.32
CA ARG A 156 16.28 -8.99 -5.38
C ARG A 156 17.76 -8.79 -5.08
N ALA A 157 18.36 -7.75 -5.67
CA ALA A 157 19.79 -7.45 -5.48
C ALA A 157 20.15 -7.11 -4.03
N ARG A 158 19.16 -6.68 -3.19
CA ARG A 158 19.35 -6.46 -1.77
C ARG A 158 19.40 -7.75 -0.93
N GLY A 159 19.09 -8.89 -1.53
CA GLY A 159 19.19 -10.20 -0.89
C GLY A 159 18.36 -10.33 0.39
N PRO A 160 18.93 -10.93 1.47
CA PRO A 160 18.18 -11.19 2.71
C PRO A 160 17.59 -9.94 3.38
N ALA A 161 18.23 -8.77 3.23
CA ALA A 161 17.74 -7.51 3.82
C ALA A 161 16.38 -7.08 3.28
N ALA A 162 16.05 -7.46 2.05
CA ALA A 162 14.79 -7.14 1.39
C ALA A 162 13.90 -8.37 1.12
N ALA A 163 14.24 -9.53 1.66
CA ALA A 163 13.54 -10.79 1.37
C ALA A 163 12.04 -10.74 1.74
N THR A 164 11.67 -9.94 2.73
CA THR A 164 10.28 -9.79 3.22
C THR A 164 9.61 -8.49 2.79
N VAL A 165 10.27 -7.65 2.01
CA VAL A 165 9.72 -6.39 1.48
C VAL A 165 8.58 -6.73 0.51
N ARG A 166 7.45 -6.05 0.68
CA ARG A 166 6.24 -6.17 -0.14
C ARG A 166 6.09 -4.96 -1.05
N PHE A 167 5.13 -5.04 -1.95
CA PHE A 167 4.81 -3.98 -2.89
C PHE A 167 3.32 -3.68 -2.84
N ASN A 168 2.97 -2.40 -2.77
CA ASN A 168 1.62 -1.90 -2.97
C ASN A 168 1.63 -1.05 -4.25
N ILE A 169 1.06 -1.56 -5.34
CA ILE A 169 1.24 -1.04 -6.71
C ILE A 169 -0.06 -0.40 -7.18
N GLU A 170 -0.07 0.93 -7.31
CA GLU A 170 -1.23 1.65 -7.83
C GLU A 170 -1.25 1.69 -9.36
N THR A 171 -2.35 1.24 -9.95
CA THR A 171 -2.62 1.48 -11.37
C THR A 171 -3.17 2.89 -11.57
N LYS A 172 -2.40 3.77 -12.22
CA LYS A 172 -2.77 5.16 -12.48
C LYS A 172 -3.68 5.25 -13.70
N ILE A 173 -4.98 5.09 -13.45
CA ILE A 173 -6.02 5.27 -14.46
C ILE A 173 -7.02 6.31 -13.97
N ASP A 174 -7.29 7.31 -14.82
CA ASP A 174 -8.34 8.29 -14.57
C ASP A 174 -9.54 8.00 -15.48
N PRO A 175 -10.65 7.43 -14.94
CA PRO A 175 -11.84 7.13 -15.72
C PRO A 175 -12.54 8.38 -16.27
N THR A 176 -12.17 9.57 -15.79
CA THR A 176 -12.71 10.86 -16.26
C THR A 176 -11.92 11.43 -17.44
N LYS A 177 -10.72 10.86 -17.70
CA LYS A 177 -9.77 11.29 -18.74
C LYS A 177 -9.19 10.08 -19.48
N PRO A 178 -10.02 9.30 -20.18
CA PRO A 178 -9.62 8.03 -20.78
C PRO A 178 -8.50 8.16 -21.83
N ASP A 179 -8.31 9.35 -22.38
CA ASP A 179 -7.26 9.61 -23.38
C ASP A 179 -5.89 9.88 -22.75
N GLU A 180 -5.81 10.15 -21.44
CA GLU A 180 -4.55 10.45 -20.75
C GLU A 180 -3.86 9.18 -20.24
N THR A 181 -4.56 8.05 -20.07
CA THR A 181 -4.04 6.80 -19.52
C THR A 181 -4.33 5.60 -20.40
N ALA A 182 -3.67 4.48 -20.16
CA ALA A 182 -4.06 3.21 -20.76
C ALA A 182 -5.45 2.78 -20.26
N ALA A 183 -6.17 2.00 -21.09
CA ALA A 183 -7.40 1.38 -20.64
C ALA A 183 -7.13 0.33 -19.53
N PRO A 184 -8.13 0.00 -18.68
CA PRO A 184 -7.94 -0.95 -17.57
C PRO A 184 -7.38 -2.30 -17.99
N GLU A 185 -7.86 -2.92 -19.05
CA GLU A 185 -7.44 -4.26 -19.45
C GLU A 185 -5.98 -4.34 -19.92
N PRO A 186 -5.48 -3.49 -20.86
CA PRO A 186 -4.06 -3.46 -21.19
C PRO A 186 -3.15 -3.20 -19.99
N MET A 187 -3.53 -2.27 -19.09
CA MET A 187 -2.77 -1.97 -17.88
C MET A 187 -2.65 -3.20 -16.98
N VAL A 188 -3.77 -3.84 -16.67
CA VAL A 188 -3.78 -5.01 -15.75
C VAL A 188 -3.04 -6.19 -16.37
N ARG A 189 -3.22 -6.47 -17.66
CA ARG A 189 -2.49 -7.57 -18.33
C ARG A 189 -0.99 -7.34 -18.33
N ALA A 190 -0.53 -6.12 -18.64
CA ALA A 190 0.88 -5.77 -18.61
C ALA A 190 1.46 -5.89 -17.18
N LEU A 191 0.75 -5.37 -16.18
CA LEU A 191 1.14 -5.48 -14.77
C LEU A 191 1.28 -6.95 -14.34
N LEU A 192 0.25 -7.77 -14.56
CA LEU A 192 0.26 -9.18 -14.16
C LEU A 192 1.37 -9.97 -14.86
N ALA A 193 1.65 -9.67 -16.13
CA ALA A 193 2.75 -10.31 -16.87
C ALA A 193 4.13 -9.99 -16.24
N VAL A 194 4.36 -8.74 -15.80
CA VAL A 194 5.60 -8.36 -15.10
C VAL A 194 5.70 -9.03 -13.74
N ILE A 195 4.61 -9.08 -12.98
CA ILE A 195 4.55 -9.74 -11.66
C ILE A 195 4.84 -11.24 -11.78
N ASP A 196 4.22 -11.91 -12.75
CA ASP A 196 4.40 -13.35 -12.99
C ASP A 196 5.83 -13.67 -13.43
N LYS A 197 6.35 -12.95 -14.43
CA LYS A 197 7.76 -13.05 -14.87
C LYS A 197 8.74 -12.88 -13.71
N ALA A 198 8.42 -11.95 -12.81
CA ALA A 198 9.22 -11.66 -11.63
C ALA A 198 8.98 -12.66 -10.48
N GLN A 199 7.98 -13.53 -10.54
CA GLN A 199 7.58 -14.42 -9.44
C GLN A 199 7.32 -13.67 -8.12
N MET A 200 6.64 -12.51 -8.21
CA MET A 200 6.39 -11.62 -7.06
C MET A 200 4.94 -11.63 -6.59
N ALA A 201 4.08 -12.53 -7.10
CA ALA A 201 2.65 -12.52 -6.84
C ALA A 201 2.30 -12.53 -5.35
N ASP A 202 3.00 -13.30 -4.53
CA ASP A 202 2.74 -13.41 -3.08
C ASP A 202 3.18 -12.16 -2.28
N ARG A 203 3.92 -11.25 -2.93
CA ARG A 203 4.45 -10.03 -2.32
C ARG A 203 3.76 -8.76 -2.79
N VAL A 204 2.86 -8.86 -3.77
CA VAL A 204 2.20 -7.71 -4.40
C VAL A 204 0.77 -7.56 -3.91
N THR A 205 0.41 -6.34 -3.56
CA THR A 205 -0.96 -5.84 -3.49
C THR A 205 -1.17 -4.89 -4.65
N VAL A 206 -2.21 -5.07 -5.45
CA VAL A 206 -2.61 -4.11 -6.49
C VAL A 206 -3.61 -3.14 -5.88
N GLN A 207 -3.31 -1.84 -5.96
CA GLN A 207 -4.23 -0.80 -5.51
C GLN A 207 -4.73 0.07 -6.67
N SER A 208 -5.89 0.65 -6.52
CA SER A 208 -6.43 1.60 -7.50
C SER A 208 -7.56 2.44 -6.95
N PHE A 209 -7.67 3.67 -7.49
CA PHE A 209 -8.90 4.46 -7.43
C PHE A 209 -9.92 4.00 -8.45
N ASP A 210 -9.49 3.52 -9.63
CA ASP A 210 -10.37 2.95 -10.64
C ASP A 210 -10.61 1.46 -10.35
N TRP A 211 -11.72 1.18 -9.67
CA TRP A 211 -12.03 -0.18 -9.22
C TRP A 211 -12.31 -1.17 -10.35
N ARG A 212 -12.45 -0.69 -11.61
CA ARG A 212 -12.53 -1.58 -12.78
C ARG A 212 -11.24 -2.39 -12.94
N THR A 213 -10.07 -1.80 -12.61
CA THR A 213 -8.79 -2.53 -12.64
C THR A 213 -8.75 -3.62 -11.58
N LEU A 214 -9.26 -3.34 -10.36
CA LEU A 214 -9.31 -4.31 -9.28
C LEU A 214 -10.29 -5.45 -9.56
N ALA A 215 -11.39 -5.18 -10.25
CA ALA A 215 -12.30 -6.21 -10.73
C ALA A 215 -11.61 -7.15 -11.73
N LEU A 216 -10.85 -6.59 -12.69
CA LEU A 216 -10.05 -7.36 -13.65
C LEU A 216 -8.95 -8.19 -12.96
N VAL A 217 -8.25 -7.62 -11.99
CA VAL A 217 -7.27 -8.37 -11.17
C VAL A 217 -7.94 -9.54 -10.46
N GLY A 218 -9.13 -9.31 -9.85
CA GLY A 218 -9.89 -10.39 -9.21
C GLY A 218 -10.33 -11.51 -10.15
N GLN A 219 -10.53 -11.23 -11.43
CA GLN A 219 -10.87 -12.21 -12.47
C GLN A 219 -9.64 -12.96 -12.99
N LEU A 220 -8.55 -12.24 -13.27
CA LEU A 220 -7.35 -12.78 -13.93
C LEU A 220 -6.36 -13.41 -12.94
N ALA A 221 -6.32 -12.92 -11.71
CA ALA A 221 -5.45 -13.38 -10.62
C ALA A 221 -6.24 -13.41 -9.30
N PRO A 222 -7.18 -14.36 -9.10
CA PRO A 222 -8.15 -14.34 -8.01
C PRO A 222 -7.55 -14.42 -6.61
N THR A 223 -6.31 -14.86 -6.45
CA THR A 223 -5.59 -14.91 -5.17
C THR A 223 -4.78 -13.65 -4.87
N MET A 224 -4.64 -12.73 -5.84
CA MET A 224 -3.89 -11.49 -5.71
C MET A 224 -4.54 -10.57 -4.66
N SER A 225 -3.71 -9.99 -3.78
CA SER A 225 -4.18 -8.98 -2.83
C SER A 225 -4.60 -7.70 -3.56
N ARG A 226 -5.71 -7.09 -3.13
CA ARG A 226 -6.28 -5.87 -3.77
C ARG A 226 -6.61 -4.81 -2.73
N ALA A 227 -6.16 -3.58 -2.98
CA ALA A 227 -6.41 -2.43 -2.13
C ALA A 227 -7.30 -1.41 -2.85
N TYR A 228 -8.42 -1.10 -2.23
CA TYR A 228 -9.45 -0.21 -2.76
C TYR A 228 -9.22 1.19 -2.22
N LEU A 229 -8.64 2.07 -3.04
CA LEU A 229 -8.46 3.48 -2.71
C LEU A 229 -9.79 4.22 -2.74
N SER A 230 -10.02 5.10 -1.77
CA SER A 230 -11.22 5.90 -1.73
C SER A 230 -11.01 7.29 -1.15
N THR A 231 -11.75 8.26 -1.70
CA THR A 231 -11.94 9.60 -1.16
C THR A 231 -13.42 9.96 -1.22
N PRO A 232 -13.89 10.95 -0.45
CA PRO A 232 -15.26 11.47 -0.61
C PRO A 232 -15.58 11.90 -2.05
N ARG A 233 -14.58 12.36 -2.82
CA ARG A 233 -14.75 12.76 -4.22
C ARG A 233 -14.96 11.55 -5.14
N THR A 234 -14.12 10.53 -5.04
CA THR A 234 -14.21 9.35 -5.91
C THR A 234 -15.45 8.53 -5.63
N LEU A 235 -15.93 8.49 -4.39
CA LEU A 235 -17.15 7.79 -4.00
C LEU A 235 -18.44 8.43 -4.54
N LYS A 236 -18.40 9.71 -4.94
CA LYS A 236 -19.55 10.42 -5.54
C LYS A 236 -19.71 10.16 -7.04
N ASP A 237 -18.73 9.54 -7.67
CA ASP A 237 -18.72 9.31 -9.12
C ASP A 237 -18.54 7.81 -9.43
N LYS A 238 -19.61 7.19 -9.92
CA LYS A 238 -19.68 5.75 -10.22
C LYS A 238 -18.62 5.26 -11.21
N ARG A 239 -17.99 6.16 -11.96
CA ARG A 239 -16.88 5.80 -12.87
C ARG A 239 -15.70 5.21 -12.10
N TRP A 240 -15.43 5.73 -10.88
CA TRP A 240 -14.35 5.24 -10.01
C TRP A 240 -14.68 3.91 -9.32
N THR A 241 -15.96 3.70 -9.00
CA THR A 241 -16.43 2.55 -8.21
C THR A 241 -16.91 1.37 -9.08
N ALA A 242 -16.44 1.27 -10.33
CA ALA A 242 -16.85 0.24 -11.30
C ALA A 242 -18.38 0.20 -11.53
N GLY A 243 -19.05 1.36 -11.51
CA GLY A 243 -20.48 1.50 -11.71
C GLY A 243 -21.34 1.37 -10.45
N LEU A 244 -20.76 1.04 -9.29
CA LEU A 244 -21.51 0.90 -8.04
C LEU A 244 -21.88 2.27 -7.47
N ASP A 245 -23.10 2.38 -6.96
CA ASP A 245 -23.57 3.57 -6.27
C ASP A 245 -23.23 3.49 -4.77
N ALA A 246 -22.30 4.33 -4.31
CA ALA A 246 -21.86 4.30 -2.91
C ALA A 246 -23.02 4.49 -1.91
N ALA A 247 -24.03 5.30 -2.25
CA ALA A 247 -25.19 5.56 -1.38
C ALA A 247 -26.03 4.29 -1.12
N SER A 248 -25.96 3.29 -2.01
CA SER A 248 -26.76 2.06 -1.88
C SER A 248 -26.21 1.07 -0.86
N PHE A 249 -25.00 1.27 -0.31
CA PHE A 249 -24.33 0.29 0.57
C PHE A 249 -24.31 0.70 2.05
N GLY A 250 -24.75 1.89 2.39
CA GLY A 250 -24.81 2.39 3.76
C GLY A 250 -23.45 2.74 4.39
N SER A 251 -22.34 2.12 3.93
CA SER A 251 -20.98 2.47 4.37
C SER A 251 -19.95 2.18 3.28
N THR A 252 -18.80 2.87 3.33
CA THR A 252 -17.69 2.61 2.39
C THR A 252 -17.10 1.20 2.56
N PRO A 253 -16.88 0.65 3.77
CA PRO A 253 -16.45 -0.74 3.92
C PRO A 253 -17.36 -1.76 3.23
N ARG A 254 -18.68 -1.60 3.32
CA ARG A 254 -19.64 -2.51 2.63
C ARG A 254 -19.58 -2.36 1.12
N LEU A 255 -19.45 -1.13 0.63
CA LEU A 255 -19.26 -0.89 -0.81
C LEU A 255 -17.99 -1.58 -1.32
N VAL A 256 -16.86 -1.44 -0.62
CA VAL A 256 -15.60 -2.11 -0.97
C VAL A 256 -15.76 -3.62 -0.97
N LYS A 257 -16.41 -4.17 0.06
CA LYS A 257 -16.68 -5.62 0.14
C LYS A 257 -17.53 -6.11 -1.03
N ALA A 258 -18.55 -5.35 -1.43
CA ALA A 258 -19.38 -5.67 -2.58
C ALA A 258 -18.59 -5.58 -3.91
N ALA A 259 -17.77 -4.53 -4.09
CA ALA A 259 -16.91 -4.35 -5.26
C ALA A 259 -15.88 -5.49 -5.41
N ALA A 260 -15.37 -6.01 -4.29
CA ALA A 260 -14.42 -7.11 -4.28
C ALA A 260 -15.03 -8.45 -4.73
N GLY A 261 -16.34 -8.62 -4.59
CA GLY A 261 -17.03 -9.85 -4.96
C GLY A 261 -16.55 -11.06 -4.15
N THR A 262 -16.50 -12.23 -4.80
CA THR A 262 -16.16 -13.53 -4.19
C THR A 262 -14.70 -13.96 -4.42
N SER A 263 -13.85 -13.12 -5.02
CA SER A 263 -12.45 -13.46 -5.27
C SER A 263 -11.68 -13.70 -3.97
N GLY A 264 -10.86 -14.76 -3.92
CA GLY A 264 -10.28 -15.32 -2.69
C GLY A 264 -9.04 -14.59 -2.15
N GLY A 265 -8.51 -13.57 -2.82
CA GLY A 265 -7.32 -12.84 -2.36
C GLY A 265 -7.58 -11.93 -1.16
N PRO A 266 -6.51 -11.56 -0.42
CA PRO A 266 -6.61 -10.60 0.68
C PRO A 266 -7.19 -9.26 0.21
N LEU A 267 -8.03 -8.64 1.06
CA LEU A 267 -8.67 -7.37 0.76
C LEU A 267 -8.15 -6.28 1.68
N VAL A 268 -7.93 -5.11 1.11
CA VAL A 268 -7.53 -3.91 1.81
C VAL A 268 -8.49 -2.77 1.43
N TRP A 269 -8.99 -2.06 2.43
CA TRP A 269 -9.57 -0.76 2.23
C TRP A 269 -8.52 0.31 2.54
N SER A 270 -8.27 1.19 1.58
CA SER A 270 -7.23 2.24 1.67
C SER A 270 -7.88 3.63 1.52
N PRO A 271 -8.46 4.17 2.60
CA PRO A 271 -9.15 5.47 2.60
C PRO A 271 -8.18 6.65 2.74
N ALA A 272 -8.58 7.82 2.24
CA ALA A 272 -8.04 9.07 2.72
C ALA A 272 -8.26 9.18 4.24
N PHE A 273 -7.22 9.53 5.00
CA PHE A 273 -7.20 9.35 6.47
C PHE A 273 -8.03 10.37 7.27
N ALA A 274 -8.34 11.53 6.67
CA ALA A 274 -8.87 12.68 7.42
C ALA A 274 -10.18 12.36 8.15
N ASP A 275 -11.09 11.65 7.49
CA ASP A 275 -12.44 11.36 8.01
C ASP A 275 -12.57 9.92 8.55
N LEU A 276 -11.46 9.20 8.72
CA LEU A 276 -11.47 7.82 9.22
C LEU A 276 -11.70 7.80 10.73
N ASP A 277 -12.71 7.03 11.16
CA ASP A 277 -13.07 6.83 12.56
C ASP A 277 -13.01 5.35 13.00
N ALA A 278 -13.14 5.11 14.29
CA ALA A 278 -13.04 3.78 14.89
C ALA A 278 -14.17 2.83 14.45
N ALA A 279 -15.36 3.34 14.15
CA ALA A 279 -16.48 2.51 13.72
C ALA A 279 -16.23 1.96 12.32
N GLN A 280 -15.73 2.79 11.43
CA GLN A 280 -15.36 2.41 10.06
C GLN A 280 -14.20 1.40 10.03
N VAL A 281 -13.16 1.60 10.86
CA VAL A 281 -12.04 0.64 10.98
C VAL A 281 -12.56 -0.72 11.45
N LYS A 282 -13.37 -0.73 12.52
CA LYS A 282 -13.96 -1.95 13.07
C LYS A 282 -14.88 -2.66 12.07
N GLU A 283 -15.70 -1.90 11.33
CA GLU A 283 -16.59 -2.47 10.31
C GLU A 283 -15.78 -3.11 9.18
N ALA A 284 -14.76 -2.42 8.65
CA ALA A 284 -13.91 -2.96 7.59
C ALA A 284 -13.21 -4.25 8.03
N GLN A 285 -12.62 -4.25 9.23
CA GLN A 285 -11.96 -5.44 9.79
C GLN A 285 -12.95 -6.57 10.06
N GLY A 286 -14.15 -6.26 10.53
CA GLY A 286 -15.25 -7.22 10.70
C GLY A 286 -15.71 -7.87 9.38
N LEU A 287 -15.54 -7.16 8.25
CA LEU A 287 -15.79 -7.68 6.90
C LEU A 287 -14.58 -8.44 6.30
N GLY A 288 -13.50 -8.62 7.07
CA GLY A 288 -12.30 -9.35 6.67
C GLY A 288 -11.31 -8.53 5.82
N MET A 289 -11.35 -7.21 5.93
CA MET A 289 -10.42 -6.31 5.25
C MET A 289 -9.36 -5.78 6.22
N LYS A 290 -8.15 -5.52 5.71
CA LYS A 290 -7.20 -4.61 6.36
C LYS A 290 -7.55 -3.17 6.04
N VAL A 291 -7.14 -2.24 6.91
CA VAL A 291 -7.32 -0.80 6.74
C VAL A 291 -5.96 -0.12 6.68
N LEU A 292 -5.63 0.48 5.53
CA LEU A 292 -4.35 1.16 5.26
C LEU A 292 -4.62 2.60 4.79
N PRO A 293 -4.75 3.57 5.70
CA PRO A 293 -4.98 4.97 5.34
C PRO A 293 -3.76 5.66 4.74
N TRP A 294 -4.00 6.66 3.89
CA TRP A 294 -3.01 7.45 3.14
C TRP A 294 -3.39 8.93 3.07
N THR A 295 -2.53 9.88 2.76
CA THR A 295 -1.08 9.87 3.02
C THR A 295 -0.88 10.57 4.34
N VAL A 296 -0.37 9.86 5.33
CA VAL A 296 -0.30 10.34 6.71
C VAL A 296 1.11 10.79 7.03
N ASN A 297 1.30 12.11 7.18
CA ASN A 297 2.63 12.69 7.31
C ASN A 297 2.90 13.32 8.68
N GLN A 298 1.86 13.68 9.40
CA GLN A 298 2.01 14.27 10.72
C GLN A 298 2.05 13.19 11.80
N ARG A 299 3.05 13.28 12.69
CA ARG A 299 3.20 12.32 13.79
C ARG A 299 1.93 12.18 14.64
N ALA A 300 1.21 13.27 14.89
CA ALA A 300 -0.04 13.25 15.66
C ALA A 300 -1.14 12.42 14.96
N ASP A 301 -1.26 12.53 13.62
CA ASP A 301 -2.21 11.73 12.85
C ASP A 301 -1.81 10.25 12.81
N MET A 302 -0.51 9.94 12.69
CA MET A 302 -0.02 8.57 12.79
C MET A 302 -0.41 7.95 14.13
N ILE A 303 -0.18 8.66 15.24
CA ILE A 303 -0.56 8.21 16.59
C ILE A 303 -2.07 7.97 16.67
N ARG A 304 -2.89 8.93 16.24
CA ARG A 304 -4.36 8.82 16.22
C ARG A 304 -4.82 7.58 15.46
N LEU A 305 -4.29 7.36 14.26
CA LEU A 305 -4.69 6.23 13.42
C LEU A 305 -4.23 4.87 14.00
N MET A 306 -3.03 4.81 14.57
CA MET A 306 -2.58 3.62 15.30
C MET A 306 -3.49 3.32 16.50
N ASP A 307 -3.99 4.35 17.20
CA ASP A 307 -4.93 4.21 18.32
C ASP A 307 -6.32 3.76 17.85
N LEU A 308 -6.74 4.11 16.62
CA LEU A 308 -7.94 3.57 15.98
C LEU A 308 -7.81 2.09 15.61
N GLY A 309 -6.60 1.53 15.64
CA GLY A 309 -6.34 0.12 15.35
C GLY A 309 -6.22 -0.20 13.87
N VAL A 310 -5.78 0.75 13.02
CA VAL A 310 -5.50 0.46 11.59
C VAL A 310 -4.38 -0.58 11.45
N ASP A 311 -4.35 -1.30 10.33
CA ASP A 311 -3.41 -2.40 10.09
C ASP A 311 -2.05 -1.92 9.59
N GLY A 312 -1.96 -0.68 9.13
CA GLY A 312 -0.75 -0.03 8.65
C GLY A 312 -1.03 1.41 8.22
N ILE A 313 -0.02 2.09 7.72
CA ILE A 313 -0.08 3.48 7.27
C ILE A 313 0.81 3.67 6.05
N ILE A 314 0.29 4.40 5.06
CA ILE A 314 1.03 4.87 3.88
C ILE A 314 1.49 6.31 4.16
N THR A 315 2.83 6.56 4.12
CA THR A 315 3.42 7.84 4.51
C THR A 315 4.58 8.27 3.60
N ASP A 316 4.75 9.59 3.45
CA ASP A 316 5.93 10.19 2.81
C ASP A 316 7.18 10.15 3.71
N TYR A 317 6.98 9.94 5.04
CA TYR A 317 8.02 9.95 6.06
C TYR A 317 8.09 8.61 6.80
N PRO A 318 8.56 7.54 6.12
CA PRO A 318 8.62 6.20 6.71
C PRO A 318 9.57 6.10 7.91
N ASP A 319 10.55 6.98 8.04
CA ASP A 319 11.43 7.12 9.20
C ASP A 319 10.65 7.50 10.46
N VAL A 320 9.78 8.52 10.38
CA VAL A 320 8.92 8.97 11.50
C VAL A 320 7.96 7.84 11.92
N LEU A 321 7.34 7.17 10.95
CA LEU A 321 6.44 6.06 11.25
C LEU A 321 7.18 4.87 11.87
N ARG A 322 8.40 4.56 11.39
CA ARG A 322 9.23 3.50 11.96
C ARG A 322 9.59 3.76 13.42
N ASP A 323 9.89 5.01 13.77
CA ASP A 323 10.18 5.39 15.16
C ASP A 323 8.94 5.17 16.04
N LEU A 324 7.75 5.55 15.59
CA LEU A 324 6.50 5.29 16.29
C LEU A 324 6.20 3.80 16.47
N VAL A 325 6.44 2.97 15.45
CA VAL A 325 6.29 1.51 15.53
C VAL A 325 7.22 0.94 16.61
N ARG A 326 8.47 1.44 16.67
CA ARG A 326 9.46 1.07 17.71
C ARG A 326 9.01 1.48 19.10
N GLU A 327 8.58 2.73 19.28
CA GLU A 327 8.11 3.26 20.56
C GLU A 327 6.91 2.49 21.12
N ARG A 328 6.06 1.96 20.23
CA ARG A 328 4.92 1.12 20.61
C ARG A 328 5.28 -0.35 20.84
N GLY A 329 6.55 -0.72 20.74
CA GLY A 329 7.00 -2.10 20.91
C GLY A 329 6.42 -3.07 19.89
N LEU A 330 6.07 -2.58 18.69
CA LEU A 330 5.58 -3.41 17.60
C LEU A 330 6.75 -4.02 16.81
N PRO A 331 6.59 -5.20 16.20
CA PRO A 331 7.65 -5.84 15.41
C PRO A 331 8.08 -4.96 14.23
N LEU A 332 9.36 -4.66 14.15
CA LEU A 332 9.95 -3.92 13.04
C LEU A 332 10.44 -4.85 11.92
N PRO A 333 10.35 -4.42 10.65
CA PRO A 333 11.03 -5.10 9.55
C PRO A 333 12.56 -4.94 9.70
N PRO A 334 13.35 -5.85 9.10
CA PRO A 334 14.80 -5.70 9.03
C PRO A 334 15.17 -4.35 8.40
N SER A 335 16.27 -3.75 8.86
CA SER A 335 16.85 -2.52 8.30
C SER A 335 18.17 -2.87 7.64
N GLY A 336 18.43 -2.31 6.46
CA GLY A 336 19.73 -2.41 5.79
C GLY A 336 20.79 -1.50 6.41
N ARG A 337 20.38 -0.55 7.27
CA ARG A 337 21.32 0.29 8.04
C ARG A 337 21.79 -0.48 9.26
N SER A 338 23.10 -0.58 9.44
CA SER A 338 23.68 -1.02 10.69
C SER A 338 23.14 -0.14 11.83
N ALA A 339 22.73 -0.73 12.94
CA ALA A 339 22.40 0.05 14.14
C ALA A 339 23.66 0.85 14.52
N SER A 340 23.64 2.15 14.30
CA SER A 340 24.69 3.08 14.73
C SER A 340 24.49 3.44 16.19
#